data_102fdc549645214c1b457fc5274bac30
#
_entry.id   102fdc549645214c1b457fc5274bac30
#
_cell.length_a   1.000
_cell.length_b   1.000
_cell.length_c   1.000
_cell.angle_alpha   90.00
_cell.angle_beta   90.00
_cell.angle_gamma   90.00
#
_symmetry.space_group_name_H-M   'P 1'
#
loop_
_entity.id
_entity.type
_entity.pdbx_description
1 polymer ?
#
loop_
_entity_poly.entity_id
_entity_poly.type
_entity_poly.pdbx_seq_one_letter_code
_entity_poly.pdbx_strand_id
1 'polypeptide(L)'
;MFPKWFGDWNAENPTNVFGPAILVGAVGGALFVAAMVVTYGQPFNDEFDQTGPRGTGMQIAAMTRSVDPTIAEYYSEPPYELEAGEQTAGELYENVQVLGEVSDGNFNRLMNAMTQWVSPDEGCTYCHVVTEDGDVNYASDANYTKVVSRRMIQMTQYVNDEWYAHVNANAEVGVNCYTCHRGQPVPSEVWFRIDPVTQATEGWASVQNRATAMSQSTSLPSDALYRYLLEDNRITVHDLESRVPGVPGEGDYASIQDTERTYALMNYFANSLGVNCVFCHNSRAFYDAGQFTPQWATASLAIEMVRDINGTFLEPLGPVYPPERLGPVYADAPKAACKTCHKGYNKPLQGMNMTADWPELTLVAN
;
A
#
# COMPACT_ATOMS: atom_id res chain seq x y z
N MET A 1 -24.55 2.85 44.54
CA MET A 1 -25.43 3.16 45.70
C MET A 1 -26.59 4.00 45.14
N PHE A 2 -27.82 3.57 45.32
CA PHE A 2 -28.97 4.33 44.83
C PHE A 2 -29.13 5.63 45.62
N PRO A 3 -29.68 6.70 44.96
CA PRO A 3 -29.98 7.94 45.68
C PRO A 3 -30.91 7.72 46.85
N LYS A 4 -30.75 8.49 47.94
CA LYS A 4 -31.50 8.32 49.18
C LYS A 4 -33.02 8.42 48.94
N TRP A 5 -33.48 9.36 48.12
CA TRP A 5 -34.88 9.54 47.77
C TRP A 5 -35.53 8.28 47.16
N PHE A 6 -34.75 7.50 46.38
CA PHE A 6 -35.23 6.25 45.81
C PHE A 6 -35.37 5.14 46.86
N GLY A 7 -34.41 5.08 47.79
CA GLY A 7 -34.50 4.16 48.92
C GLY A 7 -35.70 4.43 49.81
N ASP A 8 -35.95 5.70 50.12
CA ASP A 8 -37.06 6.16 50.92
C ASP A 8 -38.43 5.83 50.20
N TRP A 9 -38.51 6.15 48.90
CA TRP A 9 -39.70 5.82 48.09
C TRP A 9 -39.97 4.31 48.04
N ASN A 10 -38.95 3.50 47.84
CA ASN A 10 -39.09 2.04 47.78
C ASN A 10 -39.50 1.42 49.14
N ALA A 11 -39.09 2.02 50.23
CA ALA A 11 -39.49 1.61 51.56
C ALA A 11 -40.97 1.92 51.84
N GLU A 12 -41.47 3.03 51.31
CA GLU A 12 -42.91 3.43 51.39
C GLU A 12 -43.82 2.64 50.43
N ASN A 13 -43.21 2.03 49.38
CA ASN A 13 -43.95 1.30 48.33
C ASN A 13 -43.41 -0.14 48.14
N PRO A 14 -43.39 -0.99 49.16
CA PRO A 14 -42.71 -2.29 49.13
C PRO A 14 -43.28 -3.31 48.13
N THR A 15 -44.52 -3.11 47.68
CA THR A 15 -45.17 -3.98 46.67
C THR A 15 -45.09 -3.43 45.24
N ASN A 16 -44.52 -2.23 45.05
CA ASN A 16 -44.46 -1.61 43.75
C ASN A 16 -43.15 -2.00 43.04
N VAL A 17 -43.21 -2.93 42.09
CA VAL A 17 -42.09 -3.41 41.30
C VAL A 17 -41.75 -2.51 40.12
N PHE A 18 -42.61 -1.54 39.77
CA PHE A 18 -42.43 -0.70 38.58
C PHE A 18 -41.28 0.31 38.76
N GLY A 19 -41.10 0.88 39.96
CA GLY A 19 -40.02 1.82 40.23
C GLY A 19 -38.62 1.23 40.00
N PRO A 20 -38.28 0.09 40.62
CA PRO A 20 -37.03 -0.61 40.33
C PRO A 20 -36.89 -1.02 38.88
N ALA A 21 -37.94 -1.49 38.22
CA ALA A 21 -37.88 -1.88 36.80
C ALA A 21 -37.60 -0.69 35.88
N ILE A 22 -38.24 0.46 36.12
CA ILE A 22 -37.96 1.70 35.36
C ILE A 22 -36.50 2.16 35.56
N LEU A 23 -36.00 2.13 36.78
CA LEU A 23 -34.64 2.54 37.07
C LEU A 23 -33.62 1.62 36.36
N VAL A 24 -33.79 0.31 36.46
CA VAL A 24 -32.95 -0.68 35.80
C VAL A 24 -33.03 -0.52 34.28
N GLY A 25 -34.21 -0.29 33.73
CA GLY A 25 -34.39 -0.03 32.31
C GLY A 25 -33.73 1.26 31.84
N ALA A 26 -33.84 2.33 32.61
CA ALA A 26 -33.19 3.61 32.26
C ALA A 26 -31.67 3.51 32.32
N VAL A 27 -31.08 2.91 33.37
CA VAL A 27 -29.63 2.70 33.49
C VAL A 27 -29.13 1.73 32.42
N GLY A 28 -29.84 0.63 32.19
CA GLY A 28 -29.50 -0.34 31.13
C GLY A 28 -29.54 0.28 29.75
N GLY A 29 -30.57 1.08 29.46
CA GLY A 29 -30.69 1.83 28.21
C GLY A 29 -29.61 2.84 28.02
N ALA A 30 -29.24 3.60 29.05
CA ALA A 30 -28.14 4.56 28.99
C ALA A 30 -26.77 3.87 28.76
N LEU A 31 -26.51 2.76 29.43
CA LEU A 31 -25.33 1.95 29.25
C LEU A 31 -25.28 1.34 27.84
N PHE A 32 -26.42 0.86 27.33
CA PHE A 32 -26.49 0.34 25.97
C PHE A 32 -26.17 1.41 24.92
N VAL A 33 -26.78 2.62 25.06
CA VAL A 33 -26.49 3.75 24.16
C VAL A 33 -25.02 4.16 24.25
N ALA A 34 -24.46 4.24 25.45
CA ALA A 34 -23.05 4.55 25.63
C ALA A 34 -22.14 3.48 25.00
N ALA A 35 -22.46 2.21 25.17
CA ALA A 35 -21.74 1.11 24.53
C ALA A 35 -21.84 1.18 23.00
N MET A 36 -23.02 1.49 22.46
CA MET A 36 -23.20 1.69 21.01
C MET A 36 -22.33 2.84 20.48
N VAL A 37 -22.35 3.98 21.17
CA VAL A 37 -21.51 5.13 20.77
C VAL A 37 -20.02 4.81 20.83
N VAL A 38 -19.57 4.11 21.86
CA VAL A 38 -18.14 3.73 22.01
C VAL A 38 -17.73 2.65 21.00
N THR A 39 -18.63 1.68 20.73
CA THR A 39 -18.31 0.52 19.88
C THR A 39 -18.33 0.89 18.39
N TYR A 40 -19.26 1.74 17.97
CA TYR A 40 -19.45 2.12 16.57
C TYR A 40 -18.80 3.46 16.20
N GLY A 41 -18.09 4.08 17.15
CA GLY A 41 -17.20 5.22 16.91
C GLY A 41 -17.87 6.47 16.49
N GLN A 42 -18.41 6.77 15.45
CA GLN A 42 -19.19 7.92 15.00
C GLN A 42 -20.25 7.44 14.02
N PRO A 43 -21.37 6.91 14.50
CA PRO A 43 -22.36 6.24 13.66
C PRO A 43 -23.05 7.14 12.62
N PHE A 44 -22.73 8.45 12.61
CA PHE A 44 -23.35 9.43 11.72
C PHE A 44 -22.39 10.06 10.71
N ASN A 45 -21.13 9.61 10.66
CA ASN A 45 -20.12 10.14 9.73
C ASN A 45 -19.74 9.14 8.63
N ASP A 46 -20.61 8.19 8.32
CA ASP A 46 -20.38 7.27 7.21
C ASP A 46 -20.66 7.99 5.90
N GLU A 47 -19.66 8.07 5.05
CA GLU A 47 -19.83 8.45 3.65
C GLU A 47 -20.20 7.20 2.85
N PHE A 48 -21.28 7.33 2.08
CA PHE A 48 -21.72 6.28 1.17
C PHE A 48 -21.39 6.69 -0.26
N ASP A 49 -20.51 5.95 -0.89
CA ASP A 49 -20.16 6.14 -2.30
C ASP A 49 -20.76 5.04 -3.15
N GLN A 50 -21.54 5.41 -4.15
CA GLN A 50 -22.12 4.49 -5.11
C GLN A 50 -21.10 4.13 -6.17
N THR A 51 -20.52 2.94 -6.09
CA THR A 51 -19.46 2.48 -6.98
C THR A 51 -19.94 1.75 -8.22
N GLY A 52 -21.18 1.35 -8.26
CA GLY A 52 -21.78 0.65 -9.40
C GLY A 52 -23.16 1.16 -9.77
N PRO A 53 -23.86 0.48 -10.67
CA PRO A 53 -25.20 0.87 -11.10
C PRO A 53 -26.17 1.03 -9.91
N ARG A 54 -27.00 2.05 -9.95
CA ARG A 54 -27.97 2.32 -8.89
C ARG A 54 -28.92 1.13 -8.70
N GLY A 55 -29.23 0.82 -7.46
CA GLY A 55 -30.12 -0.29 -7.08
C GLY A 55 -29.47 -1.67 -7.10
N THR A 56 -28.15 -1.76 -7.29
CA THR A 56 -27.40 -3.03 -7.24
C THR A 56 -26.76 -3.31 -5.88
N GLY A 57 -26.87 -2.40 -4.91
CA GLY A 57 -26.21 -2.52 -3.61
C GLY A 57 -24.69 -2.36 -3.66
N MET A 58 -24.16 -1.83 -4.74
CA MET A 58 -22.74 -1.55 -4.90
C MET A 58 -22.37 -0.21 -4.28
N GLN A 59 -22.39 -0.17 -2.96
CA GLN A 59 -22.04 1.01 -2.19
C GLN A 59 -20.84 0.70 -1.30
N ILE A 60 -19.95 1.66 -1.17
CA ILE A 60 -18.93 1.66 -0.13
C ILE A 60 -19.44 2.54 0.99
N ALA A 61 -19.56 1.96 2.17
CA ALA A 61 -19.66 2.71 3.40
C ALA A 61 -18.24 2.90 3.95
N ALA A 62 -17.76 4.11 3.91
CA ALA A 62 -16.48 4.47 4.52
C ALA A 62 -16.74 5.37 5.71
N MET A 63 -16.17 5.07 6.86
CA MET A 63 -16.04 6.08 7.90
C MET A 63 -15.28 7.26 7.32
N THR A 64 -15.64 8.50 7.68
CA THR A 64 -14.89 9.69 7.28
C THR A 64 -13.42 9.46 7.60
N ARG A 65 -12.60 9.29 6.56
CA ARG A 65 -11.21 8.91 6.74
C ARG A 65 -10.47 10.08 7.36
N SER A 66 -9.67 9.79 8.38
CA SER A 66 -8.70 10.74 8.87
C SER A 66 -7.75 11.11 7.72
N VAL A 67 -7.38 12.37 7.66
CA VAL A 67 -6.33 12.82 6.75
C VAL A 67 -5.07 12.02 7.05
N ASP A 68 -4.39 11.53 6.01
CA ASP A 68 -3.10 10.87 6.16
C ASP A 68 -2.13 11.87 6.81
N PRO A 69 -1.66 11.63 8.04
CA PRO A 69 -0.84 12.60 8.77
C PRO A 69 0.47 12.91 8.05
N THR A 70 0.97 12.00 7.24
CA THR A 70 2.23 12.18 6.49
C THR A 70 2.11 13.21 5.37
N ILE A 71 0.90 13.59 4.97
CA ILE A 71 0.71 14.67 3.98
C ILE A 71 1.28 15.99 4.50
N ALA A 72 1.15 16.26 5.79
CA ALA A 72 1.65 17.49 6.39
C ALA A 72 3.20 17.55 6.45
N GLU A 73 3.86 16.43 6.31
CA GLU A 73 5.32 16.31 6.34
C GLU A 73 5.94 16.32 4.93
N TYR A 74 5.10 16.35 3.90
CA TYR A 74 5.57 16.34 2.52
C TYR A 74 6.31 17.64 2.18
N TYR A 75 7.58 17.48 1.79
CA TYR A 75 8.39 18.59 1.29
C TYR A 75 8.14 18.78 -0.21
N SER A 76 7.81 20.00 -0.60
CA SER A 76 7.70 20.43 -1.99
C SER A 76 8.32 21.80 -2.19
N GLU A 77 8.91 21.98 -3.36
CA GLU A 77 9.53 23.23 -3.79
C GLU A 77 9.34 23.35 -5.32
N PRO A 78 8.77 24.45 -5.81
CA PRO A 78 8.57 24.64 -7.24
C PRO A 78 9.88 24.61 -8.04
N PRO A 79 9.86 24.16 -9.30
CA PRO A 79 11.04 24.15 -10.13
C PRO A 79 11.55 25.56 -10.40
N TYR A 80 12.87 25.72 -10.47
CA TYR A 80 13.48 26.97 -10.87
C TYR A 80 13.33 27.19 -12.36
N GLU A 81 13.13 28.43 -12.76
CA GLU A 81 13.15 28.83 -14.17
C GLU A 81 14.56 28.63 -14.75
N LEU A 82 14.62 28.08 -15.97
CA LEU A 82 15.89 27.85 -16.65
C LEU A 82 16.49 29.20 -17.11
N GLU A 83 17.72 29.47 -16.74
CA GLU A 83 18.48 30.62 -17.19
C GLU A 83 19.20 30.31 -18.51
N ALA A 84 19.34 31.31 -19.37
CA ALA A 84 20.05 31.15 -20.65
C ALA A 84 21.52 30.85 -20.42
N GLY A 85 21.97 29.66 -20.83
CA GLY A 85 23.36 29.20 -20.67
C GLY A 85 23.63 28.54 -19.33
N GLU A 86 22.61 28.22 -18.56
CA GLU A 86 22.75 27.39 -17.36
C GLU A 86 23.29 26.02 -17.72
N GLN A 87 24.28 25.56 -16.95
CA GLN A 87 24.89 24.24 -17.15
C GLN A 87 24.03 23.14 -16.56
N THR A 88 24.13 21.96 -17.17
CA THR A 88 23.45 20.78 -16.66
C THR A 88 24.28 20.07 -15.59
N ALA A 89 23.61 19.21 -14.80
CA ALA A 89 24.30 18.42 -13.77
C ALA A 89 25.37 17.50 -14.36
N GLY A 90 25.16 16.97 -15.57
CA GLY A 90 26.11 16.12 -16.28
C GLY A 90 27.36 16.87 -16.76
N GLU A 91 27.23 18.19 -16.99
CA GLU A 91 28.36 19.05 -17.37
C GLU A 91 29.21 19.51 -16.18
N LEU A 92 28.55 19.68 -15.01
CA LEU A 92 29.16 20.25 -13.81
C LEU A 92 29.74 19.20 -12.86
N TYR A 93 29.04 18.07 -12.72
CA TYR A 93 29.36 17.10 -11.69
C TYR A 93 29.86 15.79 -12.22
N GLU A 94 30.77 15.20 -11.45
CA GLU A 94 31.33 13.88 -11.76
C GLU A 94 30.35 12.77 -11.40
N ASN A 95 30.31 11.70 -12.22
CA ASN A 95 29.55 10.48 -11.98
C ASN A 95 28.03 10.67 -11.89
N VAL A 96 27.49 11.63 -12.63
CA VAL A 96 26.03 11.78 -12.82
C VAL A 96 25.57 10.82 -13.91
N GLN A 97 24.99 9.69 -13.52
CA GLN A 97 24.52 8.62 -14.43
C GLN A 97 23.03 8.70 -14.76
N VAL A 98 22.29 9.44 -13.97
CA VAL A 98 20.85 9.75 -14.14
C VAL A 98 20.67 11.23 -13.91
N LEU A 99 19.66 11.86 -14.52
CA LEU A 99 19.37 13.29 -14.37
C LEU A 99 20.49 14.21 -14.93
N GLY A 100 21.36 13.72 -15.82
CA GLY A 100 22.47 14.51 -16.37
C GLY A 100 22.02 15.73 -17.19
N GLU A 101 20.82 15.68 -17.77
CA GLU A 101 20.23 16.78 -18.56
C GLU A 101 19.48 17.83 -17.70
N VAL A 102 19.37 17.60 -16.39
CA VAL A 102 18.70 18.54 -15.48
C VAL A 102 19.63 19.70 -15.18
N SER A 103 19.10 20.92 -15.15
CA SER A 103 19.91 22.10 -14.79
C SER A 103 20.45 22.00 -13.37
N ASP A 104 21.56 22.66 -13.11
CA ASP A 104 22.25 22.62 -11.80
C ASP A 104 21.31 22.96 -10.66
N GLY A 105 20.57 24.05 -10.78
CA GLY A 105 19.64 24.51 -9.75
C GLY A 105 18.58 23.46 -9.46
N ASN A 106 17.93 22.92 -10.47
CA ASN A 106 16.88 21.91 -10.31
C ASN A 106 17.44 20.54 -9.86
N PHE A 107 18.66 20.18 -10.28
CA PHE A 107 19.32 18.98 -9.78
C PHE A 107 19.58 19.06 -8.27
N ASN A 108 20.14 20.16 -7.79
CA ASN A 108 20.40 20.36 -6.36
C ASN A 108 19.11 20.45 -5.55
N ARG A 109 18.07 21.08 -6.10
CA ARG A 109 16.72 21.12 -5.52
C ARG A 109 16.16 19.70 -5.33
N LEU A 110 16.27 18.83 -6.35
CA LEU A 110 15.80 17.45 -6.27
C LEU A 110 16.63 16.64 -5.27
N MET A 111 17.96 16.80 -5.21
CA MET A 111 18.81 16.12 -4.22
C MET A 111 18.40 16.49 -2.80
N ASN A 112 18.11 17.77 -2.54
CA ASN A 112 17.60 18.21 -1.24
C ASN A 112 16.24 17.59 -0.90
N ALA A 113 15.32 17.58 -1.86
CA ALA A 113 13.99 16.97 -1.68
C ALA A 113 14.10 15.45 -1.41
N MET A 114 14.93 14.73 -2.15
CA MET A 114 15.17 13.30 -1.92
C MET A 114 15.66 13.04 -0.49
N THR A 115 16.51 13.91 0.05
CA THR A 115 16.97 13.83 1.43
C THR A 115 15.78 13.91 2.40
N GLN A 116 14.87 14.87 2.20
CA GLN A 116 13.67 15.02 3.04
C GLN A 116 12.69 13.84 2.89
N TRP A 117 12.58 13.28 1.70
CA TRP A 117 11.63 12.19 1.42
C TRP A 117 12.09 10.82 1.86
N VAL A 118 13.41 10.59 1.93
CA VAL A 118 13.98 9.24 2.11
C VAL A 118 14.76 9.14 3.42
N SER A 119 15.56 10.12 3.77
CA SER A 119 16.46 10.04 4.92
C SER A 119 16.71 11.40 5.55
N PRO A 120 15.68 12.03 6.13
CA PRO A 120 15.80 13.36 6.74
C PRO A 120 16.78 13.39 7.93
N ASP A 121 16.95 12.28 8.64
CA ASP A 121 17.80 12.20 9.82
C ASP A 121 19.30 12.14 9.44
N GLU A 122 19.69 11.30 8.48
CA GLU A 122 21.08 11.14 8.04
C GLU A 122 21.47 12.15 6.96
N GLY A 123 20.51 12.74 6.30
CA GLY A 123 20.75 13.75 5.27
C GLY A 123 21.51 13.23 4.05
N CYS A 124 22.37 14.07 3.46
CA CYS A 124 23.15 13.76 2.27
C CYS A 124 24.07 12.53 2.48
N THR A 125 24.52 12.31 3.71
CA THR A 125 25.48 11.26 4.04
C THR A 125 24.87 9.85 4.05
N TYR A 126 23.56 9.72 3.96
CA TYR A 126 22.90 8.45 3.72
C TYR A 126 23.32 7.83 2.36
N CYS A 127 23.43 8.68 1.33
CA CYS A 127 23.81 8.24 -0.02
C CYS A 127 25.27 8.52 -0.36
N HIS A 128 25.84 9.59 0.16
CA HIS A 128 27.19 10.05 -0.19
C HIS A 128 28.21 9.78 0.91
N VAL A 129 29.40 9.41 0.51
CA VAL A 129 30.49 9.03 1.43
C VAL A 129 31.10 10.26 2.09
N VAL A 130 31.30 10.18 3.39
CA VAL A 130 32.12 11.15 4.12
C VAL A 130 33.58 10.70 4.06
N THR A 131 34.48 11.59 3.65
CA THR A 131 35.92 11.36 3.60
C THR A 131 36.53 11.40 5.00
N GLU A 132 37.80 10.98 5.13
CA GLU A 132 38.53 11.03 6.40
C GLU A 132 38.70 12.47 6.93
N ASP A 133 38.70 13.44 6.04
CA ASP A 133 38.81 14.88 6.36
C ASP A 133 37.48 15.51 6.77
N GLY A 134 36.37 14.75 6.68
CA GLY A 134 35.01 15.17 7.03
C GLY A 134 34.22 15.79 5.88
N ASP A 135 34.78 15.87 4.69
CA ASP A 135 34.09 16.36 3.50
C ASP A 135 33.21 15.27 2.86
N VAL A 136 32.18 15.67 2.13
CA VAL A 136 31.28 14.73 1.43
C VAL A 136 31.79 14.50 0.00
N ASN A 137 32.10 13.25 -0.32
CA ASN A 137 32.45 12.83 -1.67
C ASN A 137 31.17 12.44 -2.45
N TYR A 138 30.63 13.38 -3.20
CA TYR A 138 29.42 13.20 -4.00
C TYR A 138 29.64 12.29 -5.22
N ALA A 139 30.85 12.16 -5.74
CA ALA A 139 31.16 11.32 -6.91
C ALA A 139 31.27 9.82 -6.58
N SER A 140 31.67 9.47 -5.37
CA SER A 140 31.92 8.08 -4.96
C SER A 140 30.65 7.22 -4.97
N ASP A 141 30.78 5.97 -5.45
CA ASP A 141 29.73 4.93 -5.40
C ASP A 141 29.98 3.91 -4.27
N ALA A 142 30.83 4.23 -3.30
CA ALA A 142 31.15 3.30 -2.21
C ALA A 142 29.96 3.04 -1.27
N ASN A 143 29.01 3.99 -1.15
CA ASN A 143 27.74 3.73 -0.48
C ASN A 143 26.76 3.02 -1.43
N TYR A 144 26.36 1.81 -1.10
CA TYR A 144 25.36 1.05 -1.86
C TYR A 144 24.05 1.82 -2.04
N THR A 145 23.67 2.62 -1.06
CA THR A 145 22.44 3.44 -1.07
C THR A 145 22.41 4.42 -2.24
N LYS A 146 23.57 4.97 -2.67
CA LYS A 146 23.65 5.81 -3.86
C LYS A 146 23.37 5.02 -5.16
N VAL A 147 23.87 3.79 -5.25
CA VAL A 147 23.60 2.89 -6.38
C VAL A 147 22.11 2.53 -6.42
N VAL A 148 21.54 2.20 -5.26
CA VAL A 148 20.10 1.95 -5.11
C VAL A 148 19.28 3.18 -5.51
N SER A 149 19.66 4.38 -5.06
CA SER A 149 18.93 5.62 -5.36
C SER A 149 18.83 5.91 -6.86
N ARG A 150 19.90 5.67 -7.64
CA ARG A 150 19.84 5.79 -9.10
C ARG A 150 18.79 4.86 -9.70
N ARG A 151 18.75 3.62 -9.23
CA ARG A 151 17.76 2.66 -9.69
C ARG A 151 16.34 3.06 -9.31
N MET A 152 16.17 3.67 -8.11
CA MET A 152 14.87 4.20 -7.67
C MET A 152 14.42 5.40 -8.50
N ILE A 153 15.33 6.30 -8.90
CA ILE A 153 15.02 7.42 -9.80
C ILE A 153 14.52 6.88 -11.14
N GLN A 154 15.26 5.94 -11.75
CA GLN A 154 14.87 5.31 -13.01
C GLN A 154 13.50 4.61 -12.88
N MET A 155 13.28 3.89 -11.79
CA MET A 155 11.98 3.25 -11.51
C MET A 155 10.85 4.28 -11.39
N THR A 156 11.10 5.40 -10.72
CA THR A 156 10.10 6.46 -10.55
C THR A 156 9.72 7.08 -11.90
N GLN A 157 10.71 7.42 -12.72
CA GLN A 157 10.51 7.92 -14.08
C GLN A 157 9.72 6.90 -14.92
N TYR A 158 10.14 5.64 -14.90
CA TYR A 158 9.49 4.55 -15.61
C TYR A 158 8.03 4.36 -15.20
N VAL A 159 7.74 4.40 -13.92
CA VAL A 159 6.35 4.27 -13.41
C VAL A 159 5.48 5.44 -13.85
N ASN A 160 6.02 6.66 -13.84
CA ASN A 160 5.27 7.83 -14.29
C ASN A 160 4.99 7.84 -15.80
N ASP A 161 5.84 7.20 -16.60
CA ASP A 161 5.71 7.11 -18.06
C ASP A 161 4.91 5.87 -18.47
N GLU A 162 5.46 4.68 -18.27
CA GLU A 162 4.86 3.43 -18.78
C GLU A 162 3.58 3.04 -18.05
N TRP A 163 3.47 3.38 -16.76
CA TRP A 163 2.28 3.09 -15.95
C TRP A 163 1.39 4.31 -15.71
N TYR A 164 1.50 5.30 -16.58
CA TYR A 164 0.70 6.54 -16.53
C TYR A 164 -0.80 6.28 -16.33
N ALA A 165 -1.34 5.29 -17.04
CA ALA A 165 -2.75 4.93 -16.96
C ALA A 165 -3.21 4.44 -15.57
N HIS A 166 -2.29 3.92 -14.75
CA HIS A 166 -2.57 3.57 -13.36
C HIS A 166 -2.37 4.77 -12.44
N VAL A 167 -1.18 5.39 -12.47
CA VAL A 167 -0.82 6.45 -11.50
C VAL A 167 -1.62 7.75 -11.68
N ASN A 168 -2.17 7.95 -12.88
CA ASN A 168 -2.99 9.12 -13.24
C ASN A 168 -4.43 8.76 -13.66
N ALA A 169 -4.96 7.63 -13.21
CA ALA A 169 -6.23 7.07 -13.68
C ALA A 169 -7.45 8.04 -13.60
N ASN A 170 -7.47 8.97 -12.65
CA ASN A 170 -8.60 9.89 -12.45
C ASN A 170 -8.17 11.35 -12.30
N ALA A 171 -6.90 11.62 -12.15
CA ALA A 171 -6.29 12.95 -12.01
C ALA A 171 -4.79 12.82 -12.17
N GLU A 172 -4.10 13.90 -12.47
CA GLU A 172 -2.65 13.93 -12.43
C GLU A 172 -2.17 13.82 -10.98
N VAL A 173 -1.70 12.66 -10.62
CA VAL A 173 -1.15 12.34 -9.29
C VAL A 173 0.33 12.01 -9.40
N GLY A 174 0.67 11.05 -10.24
CA GLY A 174 2.04 10.57 -10.41
C GLY A 174 2.62 9.97 -9.13
N VAL A 175 3.91 9.66 -9.19
CA VAL A 175 4.68 9.17 -8.04
C VAL A 175 6.02 9.89 -7.94
N ASN A 176 6.48 10.09 -6.70
CA ASN A 176 7.85 10.45 -6.39
C ASN A 176 8.37 9.58 -5.23
N CYS A 177 9.57 9.84 -4.75
CA CYS A 177 10.16 9.02 -3.68
C CYS A 177 9.29 9.03 -2.40
N TYR A 178 8.70 10.19 -2.06
CA TYR A 178 7.84 10.30 -0.88
C TYR A 178 6.59 9.43 -0.93
N THR A 179 6.07 9.15 -2.12
CA THR A 179 4.89 8.29 -2.30
C THR A 179 5.01 6.95 -1.56
N CYS A 180 6.21 6.37 -1.56
CA CYS A 180 6.50 5.10 -0.88
C CYS A 180 7.27 5.30 0.44
N HIS A 181 8.28 6.17 0.47
CA HIS A 181 9.25 6.29 1.56
C HIS A 181 8.73 7.03 2.78
N ARG A 182 7.96 8.11 2.61
CA ARG A 182 7.38 8.89 3.73
C ARG A 182 8.42 9.28 4.79
N GLY A 183 9.58 9.77 4.37
CA GLY A 183 10.68 10.15 5.25
C GLY A 183 11.48 8.96 5.83
N GLN A 184 11.31 7.75 5.30
CA GLN A 184 11.99 6.55 5.78
C GLN A 184 12.92 5.96 4.71
N PRO A 185 14.16 5.59 5.06
CA PRO A 185 15.12 4.97 4.13
C PRO A 185 14.61 3.68 3.47
N VAL A 186 13.86 2.89 4.22
CA VAL A 186 13.15 1.72 3.70
C VAL A 186 11.66 1.98 3.84
N PRO A 187 10.90 1.95 2.75
CA PRO A 187 9.46 2.11 2.83
C PRO A 187 8.84 1.09 3.79
N SER A 188 7.85 1.51 4.56
CA SER A 188 7.04 0.54 5.31
C SER A 188 6.25 -0.34 4.34
N GLU A 189 5.88 -1.53 4.77
CA GLU A 189 5.09 -2.49 4.00
C GLU A 189 5.81 -3.07 2.76
N VAL A 190 7.16 -3.03 2.73
CA VAL A 190 7.91 -3.89 1.83
C VAL A 190 7.80 -5.34 2.29
N TRP A 191 7.94 -6.27 1.36
CA TRP A 191 7.82 -7.69 1.68
C TRP A 191 9.00 -8.51 1.14
N PHE A 192 9.21 -9.66 1.76
CA PHE A 192 10.20 -10.67 1.39
C PHE A 192 9.51 -12.01 1.19
N ARG A 193 10.14 -12.90 0.47
CA ARG A 193 9.68 -14.29 0.41
C ARG A 193 9.72 -14.91 1.79
N ILE A 194 8.64 -15.57 2.15
CA ILE A 194 8.58 -16.34 3.39
C ILE A 194 8.56 -17.83 3.07
N ASP A 195 9.27 -18.57 3.91
CA ASP A 195 9.28 -20.02 3.83
C ASP A 195 7.89 -20.56 4.22
N PRO A 196 7.32 -21.46 3.42
CA PRO A 196 6.17 -22.23 3.88
C PRO A 196 6.56 -22.96 5.16
N VAL A 197 5.67 -22.94 6.17
CA VAL A 197 5.96 -23.58 7.46
C VAL A 197 6.12 -25.08 7.26
N THR A 198 7.35 -25.55 7.36
CA THR A 198 7.69 -26.99 7.24
C THR A 198 7.47 -27.79 8.52
N GLN A 199 6.97 -27.19 9.59
CA GLN A 199 7.06 -27.76 10.94
C GLN A 199 6.13 -28.95 11.23
N ALA A 200 4.98 -29.08 10.57
CA ALA A 200 4.04 -30.14 10.89
C ALA A 200 3.44 -30.83 9.67
N THR A 201 3.43 -30.16 8.52
CA THR A 201 2.84 -30.65 7.30
C THR A 201 3.74 -30.31 6.12
N GLU A 202 4.11 -31.29 5.34
CA GLU A 202 4.80 -31.09 4.08
C GLU A 202 3.80 -30.90 2.93
N GLY A 203 4.28 -30.36 1.81
CA GLY A 203 3.48 -30.19 0.59
C GLY A 203 2.54 -28.99 0.64
N TRP A 204 1.36 -29.14 0.07
CA TRP A 204 0.39 -28.04 -0.14
C TRP A 204 -0.09 -27.35 1.15
N ALA A 205 -0.11 -28.05 2.25
CA ALA A 205 -0.55 -27.49 3.54
C ALA A 205 0.50 -26.60 4.21
N SER A 206 1.73 -26.58 3.71
CA SER A 206 2.83 -25.83 4.31
C SER A 206 2.63 -24.30 4.31
N VAL A 207 1.86 -23.76 3.37
CA VAL A 207 1.56 -22.32 3.25
C VAL A 207 0.25 -21.92 3.91
N GLN A 208 -0.53 -22.87 4.40
CA GLN A 208 -1.83 -22.61 5.03
C GLN A 208 -1.74 -22.52 6.55
N ASN A 209 -2.80 -22.03 7.16
CA ASN A 209 -2.98 -21.90 8.61
C ASN A 209 -1.87 -21.09 9.32
N ARG A 210 -1.22 -20.20 8.57
CA ARG A 210 -0.21 -19.29 9.07
C ARG A 210 -0.72 -17.87 9.03
N ALA A 211 -1.08 -17.33 10.19
CA ALA A 211 -1.43 -15.93 10.32
C ALA A 211 -0.16 -15.06 10.23
N THR A 212 0.06 -14.44 9.09
CA THR A 212 1.16 -13.51 8.84
C THR A 212 0.62 -12.15 8.39
N ALA A 213 1.42 -11.11 8.48
CA ALA A 213 1.05 -9.80 7.92
C ALA A 213 0.74 -9.88 6.42
N MET A 214 1.42 -10.77 5.67
CA MET A 214 1.21 -10.97 4.23
C MET A 214 -0.11 -11.70 3.92
N SER A 215 -0.59 -12.55 4.82
CA SER A 215 -1.93 -13.16 4.74
C SER A 215 -3.00 -12.32 5.46
N GLN A 216 -2.68 -11.09 5.83
CA GLN A 216 -3.54 -10.19 6.62
C GLN A 216 -3.99 -10.81 7.94
N SER A 217 -3.08 -11.55 8.59
CA SER A 217 -3.34 -12.25 9.85
C SER A 217 -4.51 -13.26 9.78
N THR A 218 -4.77 -13.79 8.60
CA THR A 218 -5.75 -14.85 8.36
C THR A 218 -5.06 -16.21 8.22
N SER A 219 -5.83 -17.29 8.17
CA SER A 219 -5.33 -18.64 7.89
C SER A 219 -5.24 -18.95 6.39
N LEU A 220 -5.35 -17.94 5.53
CA LEU A 220 -5.19 -18.08 4.09
C LEU A 220 -3.72 -18.28 3.71
N PRO A 221 -3.42 -18.80 2.51
CA PRO A 221 -2.05 -18.97 2.06
C PRO A 221 -1.22 -17.70 2.12
N SER A 222 0.01 -17.80 2.62
CA SER A 222 0.91 -16.67 2.82
C SER A 222 1.80 -16.36 1.60
N ASP A 223 1.74 -17.17 0.55
CA ASP A 223 2.54 -17.05 -0.66
C ASP A 223 1.86 -16.25 -1.80
N ALA A 224 0.69 -15.66 -1.55
CA ALA A 224 -0.08 -14.97 -2.57
C ALA A 224 0.67 -13.81 -3.23
N LEU A 225 1.42 -13.00 -2.46
CA LEU A 225 2.19 -11.89 -3.03
C LEU A 225 3.30 -12.41 -3.94
N TYR A 226 3.99 -13.47 -3.54
CA TYR A 226 5.02 -14.10 -4.36
C TYR A 226 4.45 -14.62 -5.68
N ARG A 227 3.33 -15.35 -5.61
CA ARG A 227 2.69 -15.98 -6.77
C ARG A 227 2.12 -14.98 -7.77
N TYR A 228 1.63 -13.85 -7.33
CA TYR A 228 0.89 -12.92 -8.17
C TYR A 228 1.56 -11.56 -8.38
N LEU A 229 2.44 -11.13 -7.48
CA LEU A 229 3.11 -9.83 -7.57
C LEU A 229 4.62 -9.92 -7.84
N LEU A 230 5.13 -11.13 -8.06
CA LEU A 230 6.48 -11.39 -8.56
C LEU A 230 6.44 -12.41 -9.69
N GLU A 231 5.86 -13.60 -9.46
CA GLU A 231 5.58 -14.56 -10.53
C GLU A 231 4.32 -14.19 -11.29
N ASP A 232 4.30 -14.47 -12.59
CA ASP A 232 3.13 -14.24 -13.46
C ASP A 232 2.14 -15.40 -13.41
N ASN A 233 1.72 -15.79 -12.22
CA ASN A 233 0.70 -16.81 -12.09
C ASN A 233 -0.69 -16.19 -12.34
N ARG A 234 -1.52 -16.95 -13.04
CA ARG A 234 -2.88 -16.56 -13.33
C ARG A 234 -3.71 -16.50 -12.04
N ILE A 235 -4.38 -15.37 -11.81
CA ILE A 235 -5.34 -15.19 -10.71
C ILE A 235 -6.62 -15.94 -11.11
N THR A 236 -6.91 -17.05 -10.43
CA THR A 236 -8.02 -17.94 -10.77
C THR A 236 -8.78 -18.35 -9.52
N VAL A 237 -10.01 -18.78 -9.72
CA VAL A 237 -10.83 -19.45 -8.71
C VAL A 237 -11.26 -20.81 -9.23
N HIS A 238 -11.47 -21.75 -8.32
CA HIS A 238 -12.00 -23.06 -8.65
C HIS A 238 -13.44 -22.93 -9.16
N ASP A 239 -13.72 -23.49 -10.31
CA ASP A 239 -15.08 -23.58 -10.82
C ASP A 239 -15.70 -24.95 -10.51
N LEU A 240 -17.03 -25.02 -10.58
CA LEU A 240 -17.77 -26.23 -10.26
C LEU A 240 -17.68 -27.28 -11.39
N GLU A 241 -17.37 -26.88 -12.61
CA GLU A 241 -17.28 -27.75 -13.77
C GLU A 241 -16.01 -28.60 -13.70
N SER A 242 -14.95 -28.07 -13.09
CA SER A 242 -13.70 -28.80 -12.84
C SER A 242 -13.86 -29.99 -11.87
N ARG A 243 -15.03 -30.18 -11.26
CA ARG A 243 -15.32 -31.27 -10.32
C ARG A 243 -15.79 -32.55 -10.99
N VAL A 244 -16.00 -32.58 -12.30
CA VAL A 244 -16.48 -33.80 -12.98
C VAL A 244 -15.32 -34.78 -13.12
N PRO A 245 -15.28 -35.89 -12.37
CA PRO A 245 -14.22 -36.88 -12.47
C PRO A 245 -14.19 -37.48 -13.88
N GLY A 246 -13.00 -37.52 -14.48
CA GLY A 246 -12.77 -38.28 -15.70
C GLY A 246 -13.01 -37.54 -17.02
N VAL A 247 -13.27 -36.25 -17.00
CA VAL A 247 -13.12 -35.43 -18.20
C VAL A 247 -11.71 -34.85 -18.19
N PRO A 248 -10.78 -35.35 -18.98
CA PRO A 248 -9.50 -34.70 -19.19
C PRO A 248 -9.80 -33.42 -19.98
N GLY A 249 -9.97 -32.31 -19.29
CA GLY A 249 -10.04 -31.05 -19.96
C GLY A 249 -8.62 -30.65 -20.34
N GLU A 250 -8.44 -30.21 -21.55
CA GLU A 250 -7.34 -29.36 -21.96
C GLU A 250 -7.55 -28.02 -21.27
N GLY A 251 -7.24 -27.88 -20.00
CA GLY A 251 -7.42 -26.65 -19.25
C GLY A 251 -6.64 -26.67 -17.94
N ASP A 252 -6.08 -25.54 -17.63
CA ASP A 252 -5.40 -25.24 -16.38
C ASP A 252 -6.46 -25.14 -15.27
N TYR A 253 -6.77 -26.27 -14.65
CA TYR A 253 -7.80 -26.32 -13.61
C TYR A 253 -7.29 -25.68 -12.32
N ALA A 254 -7.88 -24.53 -11.97
CA ALA A 254 -7.61 -23.91 -10.68
C ALA A 254 -8.01 -24.84 -9.53
N SER A 255 -7.09 -25.03 -8.61
CA SER A 255 -7.33 -25.79 -7.39
C SER A 255 -8.07 -24.97 -6.34
N ILE A 256 -8.53 -25.63 -5.27
CA ILE A 256 -9.06 -24.92 -4.09
C ILE A 256 -7.98 -24.03 -3.47
N GLN A 257 -6.73 -24.48 -3.47
CA GLN A 257 -5.59 -23.67 -2.98
C GLN A 257 -5.37 -22.41 -3.81
N ASP A 258 -5.57 -22.44 -5.13
CA ASP A 258 -5.48 -21.26 -5.97
C ASP A 258 -6.62 -20.27 -5.67
N THR A 259 -7.82 -20.78 -5.38
CA THR A 259 -8.93 -19.96 -4.88
C THR A 259 -8.58 -19.31 -3.54
N GLU A 260 -7.98 -20.04 -2.61
CA GLU A 260 -7.53 -19.52 -1.32
C GLU A 260 -6.44 -18.46 -1.48
N ARG A 261 -5.48 -18.66 -2.39
CA ARG A 261 -4.46 -17.65 -2.72
C ARG A 261 -5.07 -16.40 -3.36
N THR A 262 -5.99 -16.58 -4.29
CA THR A 262 -6.74 -15.47 -4.88
C THR A 262 -7.50 -14.70 -3.81
N TYR A 263 -8.15 -15.39 -2.87
CA TYR A 263 -8.85 -14.73 -1.78
C TYR A 263 -7.89 -14.01 -0.82
N ALA A 264 -6.73 -14.58 -0.54
CA ALA A 264 -5.68 -13.92 0.24
C ALA A 264 -5.22 -12.62 -0.45
N LEU A 265 -4.99 -12.66 -1.77
CA LEU A 265 -4.64 -11.49 -2.56
C LEU A 265 -5.73 -10.41 -2.53
N MET A 266 -7.01 -10.79 -2.67
CA MET A 266 -8.12 -9.83 -2.63
C MET A 266 -8.27 -9.19 -1.25
N ASN A 267 -8.08 -9.92 -0.17
CA ASN A 267 -8.03 -9.36 1.18
C ASN A 267 -6.86 -8.39 1.35
N TYR A 268 -5.70 -8.73 0.78
CA TYR A 268 -4.54 -7.85 0.79
C TYR A 268 -4.83 -6.54 0.03
N PHE A 269 -5.48 -6.60 -1.12
CA PHE A 269 -5.87 -5.41 -1.87
C PHE A 269 -6.85 -4.54 -1.10
N ALA A 270 -7.91 -5.14 -0.57
CA ALA A 270 -8.91 -4.43 0.22
C ALA A 270 -8.27 -3.67 1.39
N ASN A 271 -7.36 -4.31 2.11
CA ASN A 271 -6.63 -3.72 3.22
C ASN A 271 -5.64 -2.64 2.76
N SER A 272 -4.92 -2.91 1.67
CA SER A 272 -3.92 -1.97 1.12
C SER A 272 -4.53 -0.67 0.65
N LEU A 273 -5.74 -0.73 0.10
CA LEU A 273 -6.49 0.41 -0.42
C LEU A 273 -7.48 0.98 0.62
N GLY A 274 -7.69 0.28 1.73
CA GLY A 274 -8.69 0.64 2.73
C GLY A 274 -10.11 0.66 2.17
N VAL A 275 -10.45 -0.30 1.30
CA VAL A 275 -11.75 -0.45 0.66
C VAL A 275 -12.32 -1.83 0.90
N ASN A 276 -13.57 -2.05 0.53
CA ASN A 276 -14.18 -3.37 0.54
C ASN A 276 -14.24 -4.00 -0.87
N CYS A 277 -14.70 -5.24 -0.96
CA CYS A 277 -14.75 -6.01 -2.19
C CYS A 277 -15.57 -5.33 -3.29
N VAL A 278 -16.64 -4.61 -2.94
CA VAL A 278 -17.54 -3.96 -3.91
C VAL A 278 -16.98 -2.65 -4.47
N PHE A 279 -15.81 -2.23 -4.04
CA PHE A 279 -15.08 -1.17 -4.71
C PHE A 279 -14.68 -1.56 -6.14
N CYS A 280 -14.36 -2.84 -6.35
CA CYS A 280 -13.96 -3.39 -7.64
C CYS A 280 -14.99 -4.36 -8.24
N HIS A 281 -15.67 -5.16 -7.40
CA HIS A 281 -16.55 -6.24 -7.83
C HIS A 281 -18.03 -5.90 -7.70
N ASN A 282 -18.84 -6.41 -8.65
CA ASN A 282 -20.29 -6.45 -8.47
C ASN A 282 -20.64 -7.59 -7.53
N SER A 283 -21.30 -7.29 -6.40
CA SER A 283 -21.70 -8.30 -5.41
C SER A 283 -22.67 -9.35 -5.95
N ARG A 284 -23.36 -9.08 -7.06
CA ARG A 284 -24.27 -10.03 -7.73
C ARG A 284 -23.54 -10.96 -8.70
N ALA A 285 -22.36 -10.59 -9.15
CA ALA A 285 -21.61 -11.32 -10.16
C ALA A 285 -20.10 -11.12 -9.96
N PHE A 286 -19.53 -11.65 -8.87
CA PHE A 286 -18.12 -11.52 -8.52
C PHE A 286 -17.15 -12.10 -9.56
N TYR A 287 -17.65 -12.94 -10.46
CA TYR A 287 -16.86 -13.59 -11.50
C TYR A 287 -16.97 -12.90 -12.88
N ASP A 288 -17.93 -11.98 -13.05
CA ASP A 288 -18.22 -11.38 -14.35
C ASP A 288 -17.54 -10.02 -14.48
N ALA A 289 -16.38 -10.00 -15.13
CA ALA A 289 -15.61 -8.79 -15.37
C ALA A 289 -16.39 -7.71 -16.15
N GLY A 290 -17.39 -8.09 -16.96
CA GLY A 290 -18.26 -7.16 -17.68
C GLY A 290 -19.18 -6.35 -16.76
N GLN A 291 -19.31 -6.74 -15.49
CA GLN A 291 -20.11 -6.07 -14.49
C GLN A 291 -19.27 -5.41 -13.39
N PHE A 292 -17.96 -5.40 -13.49
CA PHE A 292 -17.08 -4.78 -12.52
C PHE A 292 -17.07 -3.26 -12.64
N THR A 293 -16.56 -2.60 -11.60
CA THR A 293 -16.39 -1.15 -11.60
C THR A 293 -15.16 -0.74 -12.44
N PRO A 294 -15.05 0.53 -12.86
CA PRO A 294 -13.83 1.02 -13.49
C PRO A 294 -12.57 0.83 -12.64
N GLN A 295 -12.71 0.85 -11.31
CA GLN A 295 -11.61 0.66 -10.36
C GLN A 295 -10.97 -0.74 -10.48
N TRP A 296 -11.72 -1.74 -10.91
CA TRP A 296 -11.17 -3.06 -11.21
C TRP A 296 -10.13 -2.98 -12.36
N ALA A 297 -10.41 -2.25 -13.42
CA ALA A 297 -9.49 -2.10 -14.54
C ALA A 297 -8.19 -1.40 -14.09
N THR A 298 -8.31 -0.32 -13.30
CA THR A 298 -7.15 0.37 -12.72
C THR A 298 -6.34 -0.56 -11.82
N ALA A 299 -6.99 -1.37 -10.98
CA ALA A 299 -6.31 -2.32 -10.10
C ALA A 299 -5.63 -3.47 -10.89
N SER A 300 -6.20 -3.90 -12.00
CA SER A 300 -5.59 -4.92 -12.87
C SER A 300 -4.28 -4.43 -13.47
N LEU A 301 -4.22 -3.18 -13.95
CA LEU A 301 -2.98 -2.55 -14.40
C LEU A 301 -1.95 -2.47 -13.26
N ALA A 302 -2.39 -2.19 -12.03
CA ALA A 302 -1.51 -2.13 -10.88
C ALA A 302 -0.84 -3.47 -10.55
N ILE A 303 -1.50 -4.60 -10.78
CA ILE A 303 -0.91 -5.93 -10.57
C ILE A 303 0.28 -6.12 -11.51
N GLU A 304 0.11 -5.79 -12.78
CA GLU A 304 1.17 -5.86 -13.78
C GLU A 304 2.30 -4.87 -13.47
N MET A 305 1.97 -3.63 -13.13
CA MET A 305 2.94 -2.62 -12.72
C MET A 305 3.79 -3.09 -11.52
N VAL A 306 3.17 -3.62 -10.47
CA VAL A 306 3.91 -4.06 -9.28
C VAL A 306 4.81 -5.25 -9.60
N ARG A 307 4.36 -6.16 -10.46
CA ARG A 307 5.14 -7.29 -10.94
C ARG A 307 6.38 -6.82 -11.72
N ASP A 308 6.17 -5.86 -12.60
CA ASP A 308 7.24 -5.25 -13.38
C ASP A 308 8.24 -4.48 -12.50
N ILE A 309 7.78 -3.64 -11.59
CA ILE A 309 8.62 -2.96 -10.60
C ILE A 309 9.48 -3.97 -9.83
N ASN A 310 8.88 -5.03 -9.32
CA ASN A 310 9.59 -6.05 -8.55
C ASN A 310 10.64 -6.78 -9.40
N GLY A 311 10.26 -7.25 -10.59
CA GLY A 311 11.14 -8.02 -11.47
C GLY A 311 12.23 -7.19 -12.13
N THR A 312 11.88 -5.99 -12.62
CA THR A 312 12.79 -5.16 -13.41
C THR A 312 13.71 -4.31 -12.53
N PHE A 313 13.20 -3.75 -11.43
CA PHE A 313 13.95 -2.76 -10.65
C PHE A 313 14.44 -3.28 -9.29
N LEU A 314 13.61 -4.01 -8.54
CA LEU A 314 13.90 -4.34 -7.14
C LEU A 314 14.70 -5.65 -6.98
N GLU A 315 14.27 -6.75 -7.61
CA GLU A 315 15.01 -8.03 -7.54
C GLU A 315 16.48 -7.91 -8.03
N PRO A 316 16.78 -7.19 -9.12
CA PRO A 316 18.17 -7.03 -9.57
C PRO A 316 19.08 -6.29 -8.58
N LEU A 317 18.53 -5.61 -7.59
CA LEU A 317 19.31 -4.96 -6.52
C LEU A 317 19.79 -5.93 -5.43
N GLY A 318 19.35 -7.18 -5.44
CA GLY A 318 19.77 -8.19 -4.45
C GLY A 318 21.28 -8.22 -4.21
N PRO A 319 22.12 -8.30 -5.24
CA PRO A 319 23.59 -8.29 -5.09
C PRO A 319 24.18 -6.96 -4.58
N VAL A 320 23.43 -5.86 -4.64
CA VAL A 320 23.86 -4.52 -4.20
C VAL A 320 23.63 -4.32 -2.71
N TYR A 321 22.58 -4.96 -2.17
CA TYR A 321 22.23 -4.82 -0.76
C TYR A 321 23.20 -5.58 0.15
N PRO A 322 23.57 -5.02 1.31
CA PRO A 322 24.26 -5.77 2.33
C PRO A 322 23.34 -6.83 2.94
N PRO A 323 23.89 -7.94 3.48
CA PRO A 323 23.10 -9.09 3.95
C PRO A 323 21.98 -8.75 4.94
N GLU A 324 22.17 -7.75 5.78
CA GLU A 324 21.19 -7.30 6.78
C GLU A 324 19.96 -6.59 6.17
N ARG A 325 20.01 -6.25 4.90
CA ARG A 325 18.91 -5.63 4.15
C ARG A 325 18.14 -6.62 3.29
N LEU A 326 18.61 -7.84 3.20
CA LEU A 326 17.98 -8.92 2.43
C LEU A 326 16.97 -9.70 3.27
N GLY A 327 16.08 -10.40 2.60
CA GLY A 327 15.09 -11.24 3.23
C GLY A 327 15.71 -12.35 4.09
N PRO A 328 15.16 -12.65 5.26
CA PRO A 328 15.80 -13.52 6.24
C PRO A 328 15.84 -14.99 5.84
N VAL A 329 15.04 -15.41 4.85
CA VAL A 329 14.92 -16.81 4.45
C VAL A 329 15.61 -17.10 3.12
N TYR A 330 15.38 -16.25 2.12
CA TYR A 330 15.88 -16.47 0.76
C TYR A 330 16.98 -15.49 0.35
N ALA A 331 17.38 -14.57 1.23
CA ALA A 331 18.29 -13.49 0.93
C ALA A 331 17.86 -12.68 -0.32
N ASP A 332 16.56 -12.51 -0.47
CA ASP A 332 15.94 -11.79 -1.58
C ASP A 332 15.83 -10.30 -1.29
N ALA A 333 15.84 -9.48 -2.33
CA ALA A 333 15.69 -8.04 -2.20
C ALA A 333 14.30 -7.66 -1.63
N PRO A 334 14.17 -6.53 -0.91
CA PRO A 334 12.88 -6.02 -0.50
C PRO A 334 12.02 -5.67 -1.72
N LYS A 335 10.76 -6.08 -1.70
CA LYS A 335 9.80 -5.92 -2.79
C LYS A 335 8.68 -4.98 -2.42
N ALA A 336 8.13 -4.31 -3.43
CA ALA A 336 6.96 -3.46 -3.30
C ALA A 336 5.67 -4.28 -3.50
N ALA A 337 4.59 -3.81 -2.89
CA ALA A 337 3.23 -4.24 -3.17
C ALA A 337 2.27 -3.06 -3.01
N CYS A 338 0.98 -3.26 -3.21
CA CYS A 338 -0.01 -2.18 -3.19
C CYS A 338 0.07 -1.31 -1.94
N LYS A 339 0.24 -1.95 -0.77
CA LYS A 339 0.30 -1.25 0.51
C LYS A 339 1.56 -0.40 0.69
N THR A 340 2.63 -0.69 -0.03
CA THR A 340 3.88 0.10 0.00
C THR A 340 3.63 1.57 -0.40
N CYS A 341 2.77 1.80 -1.39
CA CYS A 341 2.41 3.14 -1.86
C CYS A 341 1.08 3.62 -1.27
N HIS A 342 0.05 2.74 -1.23
CA HIS A 342 -1.31 3.11 -0.85
C HIS A 342 -1.54 3.28 0.66
N LYS A 343 -0.83 2.51 1.50
CA LYS A 343 -0.86 2.63 2.97
C LYS A 343 -2.27 2.69 3.61
N GLY A 344 -3.24 1.98 3.02
CA GLY A 344 -4.61 1.94 3.49
C GLY A 344 -5.54 3.00 2.87
N TYR A 345 -5.10 3.70 1.84
CA TYR A 345 -5.91 4.67 1.10
C TYR A 345 -6.06 4.23 -0.36
N ASN A 346 -7.26 4.44 -0.93
CA ASN A 346 -7.53 4.11 -2.34
C ASN A 346 -6.68 4.92 -3.33
N LYS A 347 -6.17 6.08 -2.89
CA LYS A 347 -5.16 6.88 -3.60
C LYS A 347 -4.00 7.15 -2.65
N PRO A 348 -2.76 6.93 -3.08
CA PRO A 348 -1.60 7.36 -2.29
C PRO A 348 -1.70 8.84 -1.94
N LEU A 349 -1.36 9.21 -0.70
CA LEU A 349 -1.42 10.60 -0.21
C LEU A 349 -2.75 11.30 -0.55
N GLN A 350 -3.85 10.51 -0.57
CA GLN A 350 -5.21 10.97 -0.89
C GLN A 350 -5.34 11.64 -2.27
N GLY A 351 -4.43 11.33 -3.20
CA GLY A 351 -4.45 11.84 -4.57
C GLY A 351 -3.79 13.20 -4.76
N MET A 352 -2.90 13.59 -3.85
CA MET A 352 -2.03 14.75 -4.05
C MET A 352 -1.19 14.57 -5.33
N ASN A 353 -1.03 15.63 -6.11
CA ASN A 353 -0.14 15.59 -7.27
C ASN A 353 1.32 15.59 -6.80
N MET A 354 1.97 14.45 -6.97
CA MET A 354 3.34 14.19 -6.49
C MET A 354 4.41 14.60 -7.50
N THR A 355 4.02 14.93 -8.71
CA THR A 355 4.94 15.30 -9.80
C THR A 355 4.81 16.77 -10.23
N ALA A 356 3.85 17.51 -9.68
CA ALA A 356 3.59 18.91 -10.07
C ALA A 356 4.85 19.79 -10.00
N ASP A 357 5.63 19.64 -8.93
CA ASP A 357 6.86 20.40 -8.71
C ASP A 357 8.13 19.64 -9.13
N TRP A 358 8.00 18.43 -9.71
CA TRP A 358 9.12 17.51 -9.96
C TRP A 358 9.08 16.95 -11.38
N PRO A 359 9.15 17.80 -12.42
CA PRO A 359 9.12 17.35 -13.81
C PRO A 359 10.29 16.42 -14.14
N GLU A 360 11.41 16.49 -13.42
CA GLU A 360 12.59 15.64 -13.58
C GLU A 360 12.27 14.15 -13.31
N LEU A 361 11.23 13.86 -12.55
CA LEU A 361 10.79 12.51 -12.23
C LEU A 361 9.75 11.96 -13.23
N THR A 362 9.36 12.75 -14.22
CA THR A 362 8.47 12.33 -15.33
C THR A 362 9.23 12.15 -16.64
N LEU A 363 10.48 12.59 -16.72
CA LEU A 363 11.32 12.44 -17.89
C LEU A 363 11.93 11.04 -17.93
N VAL A 364 11.67 10.31 -19.00
CA VAL A 364 12.43 9.09 -19.29
C VAL A 364 13.81 9.50 -19.81
N ALA A 365 14.85 9.08 -19.14
CA ALA A 365 16.21 9.21 -19.67
C ALA A 365 16.32 8.36 -20.94
N ASN A 366 16.38 9.01 -22.10
CA ASN A 366 16.63 8.36 -23.39
C ASN A 366 18.03 7.74 -23.43
#